data_796c9f1368307aba25493c1ed79c8544
#
_entry.id   796c9f1368307aba25493c1ed79c8544
#
_cell.length_a   1.000
_cell.length_b   1.000
_cell.length_c   1.000
_cell.angle_alpha   90.00
_cell.angle_beta   90.00
_cell.angle_gamma   90.00
#
_symmetry.space_group_name_H-M   'P 1'
#
loop_
_entity.id
_entity.type
_entity.pdbx_description
1 polymer ?
#
loop_
_entity_poly.entity_id
_entity_poly.type
_entity_poly.pdbx_seq_one_letter_code
_entity_poly.pdbx_strand_id
1 'polypeptide(L)'
;ISGVAVFAMLQLPGWLDERFFALIPRFDSDSAGMLAVLYVYLKSASLILAITFMLHLTLRAHWIALVGMHSVFPDGVHWDRLRIGPIRRTLEQQRLGSTSDAIERSDNRATMVFALGVTLGTLMLVFSLVAGAVCGAITALRWTTGIRLDLVLVLISMLAVFLLPFLAAHLLDRRFGAALAETSWQRRALTRMYRVYARTGVGGSYVSVLVSSRTGEVRAALLVALVFVLASGGASLGLITLNSPGWLGNYARVPYFTDGSHTMSSSYYDDHRDVVHSKLVPFIQSDVITDPYLRLVVPYQPDRDDDALQRTCAPMLALADAQARAEGTLVCLGKLHAATLDGKPIPGLRYESGSDARARRPALVAMIDLRALAPGRHELRVMRAPAKPGSKRRRDQASEYVIPFWR
;
A
#
# COMPACT_ATOMS: atom_id res chain seq x y z
N ILE A 1 18.43 17.26 -16.65
CA ILE A 1 17.68 17.45 -15.39
C ILE A 1 16.32 16.73 -15.47
N SER A 2 15.53 16.88 -16.56
CA SER A 2 14.19 16.28 -16.69
C SER A 2 14.19 14.74 -16.62
N GLY A 3 15.18 14.07 -17.25
CA GLY A 3 15.28 12.59 -17.25
C GLY A 3 15.55 12.00 -15.85
N VAL A 4 16.38 12.68 -15.05
CA VAL A 4 16.67 12.27 -13.67
C VAL A 4 15.42 12.39 -12.79
N ALA A 5 14.67 13.48 -12.94
CA ALA A 5 13.44 13.68 -12.19
C ALA A 5 12.39 12.61 -12.52
N VAL A 6 12.25 12.26 -13.80
CA VAL A 6 11.33 11.18 -14.23
C VAL A 6 11.78 9.82 -13.70
N PHE A 7 13.06 9.51 -13.79
CA PHE A 7 13.61 8.27 -13.25
C PHE A 7 13.32 8.17 -11.73
N ALA A 8 13.58 9.23 -10.98
CA ALA A 8 13.28 9.27 -9.55
C ALA A 8 11.78 9.06 -9.26
N MET A 9 10.89 9.68 -10.05
CA MET A 9 9.44 9.49 -9.90
C MET A 9 8.98 8.07 -10.22
N LEU A 10 9.62 7.39 -11.18
CA LEU A 10 9.32 5.98 -11.49
C LEU A 10 9.80 5.01 -10.39
N GLN A 11 10.85 5.37 -9.65
CA GLN A 11 11.36 4.57 -8.53
C GLN A 11 10.53 4.75 -7.24
N LEU A 12 9.84 5.88 -7.10
CA LEU A 12 9.14 6.25 -5.87
C LEU A 12 8.07 5.23 -5.42
N PRO A 13 7.23 4.64 -6.29
CA PRO A 13 6.27 3.61 -5.89
C PRO A 13 6.94 2.38 -5.27
N GLY A 14 8.02 1.87 -5.88
CA GLY A 14 8.79 0.72 -5.37
C GLY A 14 9.45 1.02 -4.02
N TRP A 15 10.06 2.20 -3.88
CA TRP A 15 10.65 2.63 -2.62
C TRP A 15 9.61 2.71 -1.49
N LEU A 16 8.38 3.19 -1.79
CA LEU A 16 7.28 3.22 -0.83
C LEU A 16 6.88 1.80 -0.39
N ASP A 17 6.86 0.84 -1.34
CA ASP A 17 6.56 -0.56 -1.04
C ASP A 17 7.57 -1.13 -0.04
N GLU A 18 8.86 -0.99 -0.32
CA GLU A 18 9.91 -1.49 0.57
C GLU A 18 9.81 -0.90 1.98
N ARG A 19 9.58 0.42 2.08
CA ARG A 19 9.45 1.09 3.39
C ARG A 19 8.18 0.66 4.13
N PHE A 20 7.07 0.56 3.43
CA PHE A 20 5.81 0.14 4.03
C PHE A 20 5.89 -1.30 4.56
N PHE A 21 6.36 -2.25 3.74
CA PHE A 21 6.47 -3.65 4.15
C PHE A 21 7.52 -3.88 5.25
N ALA A 22 8.54 -3.06 5.32
CA ALA A 22 9.50 -3.08 6.43
C ALA A 22 8.90 -2.54 7.76
N LEU A 23 7.95 -1.61 7.67
CA LEU A 23 7.37 -0.95 8.84
C LEU A 23 6.14 -1.66 9.39
N ILE A 24 5.22 -2.11 8.53
CA ILE A 24 3.91 -2.64 8.93
C ILE A 24 3.95 -3.72 10.01
N PRO A 25 4.92 -4.67 10.00
CA PRO A 25 4.98 -5.72 11.01
C PRO A 25 5.44 -5.26 12.40
N ARG A 26 5.78 -3.98 12.55
CA ARG A 26 6.19 -3.40 13.84
C ARG A 26 5.00 -2.85 14.63
N PHE A 27 3.83 -2.79 14.00
CA PHE A 27 2.64 -2.17 14.57
C PHE A 27 1.57 -3.22 14.90
N ASP A 28 0.73 -2.91 15.88
CA ASP A 28 -0.50 -3.63 16.16
C ASP A 28 -1.50 -3.45 15.02
N SER A 29 -2.56 -4.27 15.00
CA SER A 29 -3.56 -4.32 13.91
C SER A 29 -4.16 -2.96 13.57
N ASP A 30 -4.49 -2.17 14.59
CA ASP A 30 -5.13 -0.88 14.41
C ASP A 30 -4.17 0.14 13.79
N SER A 31 -2.95 0.21 14.31
CA SER A 31 -1.89 1.09 13.79
C SER A 31 -1.40 0.66 12.41
N ALA A 32 -1.31 -0.65 12.15
CA ALA A 32 -0.99 -1.20 10.84
C ALA A 32 -2.06 -0.84 9.80
N GLY A 33 -3.35 -0.88 10.18
CA GLY A 33 -4.44 -0.43 9.35
C GLY A 33 -4.36 1.07 9.00
N MET A 34 -4.05 1.92 9.98
CA MET A 34 -3.85 3.36 9.73
C MET A 34 -2.68 3.63 8.78
N LEU A 35 -1.57 2.92 8.97
CA LEU A 35 -0.40 3.00 8.09
C LEU A 35 -0.73 2.54 6.67
N ALA A 36 -1.57 1.50 6.51
CA ALA A 36 -2.01 1.02 5.21
C ALA A 36 -2.85 2.06 4.45
N VAL A 37 -3.71 2.80 5.12
CA VAL A 37 -4.47 3.91 4.53
C VAL A 37 -3.53 4.99 4.00
N LEU A 38 -2.60 5.44 4.84
CA LEU A 38 -1.60 6.44 4.46
C LEU A 38 -0.77 5.99 3.25
N TYR A 39 -0.33 4.73 3.28
CA TYR A 39 0.41 4.12 2.17
C TYR A 39 -0.40 4.11 0.86
N VAL A 40 -1.68 3.71 0.88
CA VAL A 40 -2.51 3.67 -0.33
C VAL A 40 -2.62 5.05 -0.97
N TYR A 41 -2.86 6.11 -0.19
CA TYR A 41 -2.93 7.47 -0.74
C TYR A 41 -1.58 7.96 -1.28
N LEU A 42 -0.50 7.72 -0.53
CA LEU A 42 0.84 8.16 -0.93
C LEU A 42 1.33 7.40 -2.18
N LYS A 43 1.08 6.09 -2.24
CA LYS A 43 1.39 5.28 -3.41
C LYS A 43 0.54 5.68 -4.61
N SER A 44 -0.75 5.96 -4.42
CA SER A 44 -1.62 6.45 -5.48
C SER A 44 -1.13 7.78 -6.05
N ALA A 45 -0.70 8.71 -5.19
CA ALA A 45 -0.09 9.97 -5.62
C ALA A 45 1.17 9.73 -6.46
N SER A 46 2.06 8.86 -6.00
CA SER A 46 3.31 8.54 -6.69
C SER A 46 3.06 7.87 -8.05
N LEU A 47 2.09 6.96 -8.15
CA LEU A 47 1.71 6.30 -9.40
C LEU A 47 1.11 7.30 -10.40
N ILE A 48 0.20 8.18 -9.96
CA ILE A 48 -0.38 9.23 -10.81
C ILE A 48 0.72 10.11 -11.36
N LEU A 49 1.64 10.58 -10.51
CA LEU A 49 2.75 11.42 -10.95
C LEU A 49 3.70 10.68 -11.91
N ALA A 50 4.08 9.45 -11.60
CA ALA A 50 4.95 8.64 -12.46
C ALA A 50 4.36 8.45 -13.86
N ILE A 51 3.09 8.04 -13.95
CA ILE A 51 2.37 7.88 -15.22
C ILE A 51 2.25 9.23 -15.95
N THR A 52 1.92 10.30 -15.22
CA THR A 52 1.80 11.64 -15.79
C THR A 52 3.11 12.11 -16.43
N PHE A 53 4.22 11.97 -15.72
CA PHE A 53 5.53 12.34 -16.23
C PHE A 53 5.93 11.51 -17.45
N MET A 54 5.68 10.20 -17.43
CA MET A 54 5.94 9.32 -18.57
C MET A 54 5.13 9.72 -19.80
N LEU A 55 3.82 9.94 -19.65
CA LEU A 55 2.94 10.35 -20.73
C LEU A 55 3.31 11.75 -21.25
N HIS A 56 3.60 12.69 -20.35
CA HIS A 56 4.02 14.03 -20.71
C HIS A 56 5.30 14.03 -21.55
N LEU A 57 6.32 13.25 -21.13
CA LEU A 57 7.55 13.11 -21.91
C LEU A 57 7.32 12.50 -23.29
N THR A 58 6.49 11.45 -23.37
CA THR A 58 6.14 10.81 -24.64
C THR A 58 5.47 11.82 -25.59
N LEU A 59 4.52 12.58 -25.07
CA LEU A 59 3.83 13.63 -25.86
C LEU A 59 4.78 14.76 -26.25
N ARG A 60 5.71 15.16 -25.40
CA ARG A 60 6.75 16.15 -25.72
C ARG A 60 7.73 15.63 -26.76
N ALA A 61 8.14 14.37 -26.69
CA ALA A 61 8.98 13.77 -27.72
C ALA A 61 8.26 13.75 -29.10
N HIS A 62 6.96 13.40 -29.09
CA HIS A 62 6.15 13.45 -30.29
C HIS A 62 6.01 14.89 -30.86
N TRP A 63 5.80 15.87 -29.98
CA TRP A 63 5.78 17.28 -30.36
C TRP A 63 7.10 17.74 -31.01
N ILE A 64 8.25 17.40 -30.41
CA ILE A 64 9.58 17.70 -30.95
C ILE A 64 9.75 17.06 -32.34
N ALA A 65 9.31 15.81 -32.51
CA ALA A 65 9.36 15.14 -33.81
C ALA A 65 8.52 15.85 -34.87
N LEU A 66 7.30 16.31 -34.53
CA LEU A 66 6.46 17.08 -35.44
C LEU A 66 7.08 18.44 -35.84
N VAL A 67 7.68 19.16 -34.88
CA VAL A 67 8.41 20.42 -35.15
C VAL A 67 9.60 20.16 -36.06
N GLY A 68 10.40 19.12 -35.82
CA GLY A 68 11.50 18.69 -36.67
C GLY A 68 11.04 18.34 -38.09
N MET A 69 9.96 17.56 -38.21
CA MET A 69 9.39 17.21 -39.50
C MET A 69 8.87 18.43 -40.26
N HIS A 70 8.24 19.39 -39.59
CA HIS A 70 7.80 20.65 -40.19
C HIS A 70 8.97 21.51 -40.70
N SER A 71 10.10 21.49 -39.99
CA SER A 71 11.32 22.15 -40.43
C SER A 71 11.91 21.54 -41.71
N VAL A 72 11.83 20.23 -41.88
CA VAL A 72 12.34 19.53 -43.07
C VAL A 72 11.35 19.58 -44.24
N PHE A 73 10.05 19.57 -43.95
CA PHE A 73 8.96 19.56 -44.93
C PHE A 73 7.98 20.73 -44.68
N PRO A 74 8.39 21.99 -44.95
CA PRO A 74 7.58 23.16 -44.62
C PRO A 74 6.27 23.22 -45.43
N ASP A 75 6.27 22.67 -46.66
CA ASP A 75 5.09 22.62 -47.52
C ASP A 75 4.03 21.57 -47.06
N GLY A 76 4.36 20.81 -46.03
CA GLY A 76 3.45 19.77 -45.50
C GLY A 76 3.32 18.54 -46.41
N VAL A 77 2.12 17.92 -46.41
CA VAL A 77 1.88 16.67 -47.14
C VAL A 77 1.51 16.93 -48.61
N HIS A 78 2.33 16.42 -49.55
CA HIS A 78 1.99 16.39 -50.98
C HIS A 78 1.02 15.23 -51.28
N TRP A 79 -0.26 15.50 -51.13
CA TRP A 79 -1.32 14.49 -51.27
C TRP A 79 -1.39 13.87 -52.71
N ASP A 80 -0.94 14.63 -53.71
CA ASP A 80 -0.94 14.16 -55.12
C ASP A 80 0.11 13.12 -55.42
N ARG A 81 1.18 13.08 -54.60
CA ARG A 81 2.23 12.06 -54.73
C ARG A 81 1.89 10.72 -54.06
N LEU A 82 0.83 10.73 -53.26
CA LEU A 82 0.40 9.51 -52.53
C LEU A 82 -0.49 8.59 -53.41
N ARG A 83 -0.13 7.34 -53.52
CA ARG A 83 -0.92 6.35 -54.24
C ARG A 83 -2.11 5.81 -53.39
N ILE A 84 -3.01 6.72 -53.00
CA ILE A 84 -4.20 6.43 -52.21
C ILE A 84 -5.46 6.82 -53.00
N GLY A 85 -6.55 6.06 -52.75
CA GLY A 85 -7.84 6.35 -53.39
C GLY A 85 -8.45 7.69 -52.92
N PRO A 86 -9.39 8.23 -53.70
CA PRO A 86 -9.96 9.55 -53.44
C PRO A 86 -10.68 9.63 -52.06
N ILE A 87 -11.44 8.62 -51.70
CA ILE A 87 -12.15 8.61 -50.40
C ILE A 87 -11.19 8.65 -49.26
N ARG A 88 -10.15 7.82 -49.29
CA ARG A 88 -9.11 7.82 -48.23
C ARG A 88 -8.36 9.16 -48.19
N ARG A 89 -8.06 9.74 -49.33
CA ARG A 89 -7.40 11.07 -49.42
C ARG A 89 -8.21 12.14 -48.70
N THR A 90 -9.50 12.24 -49.00
CA THR A 90 -10.40 13.23 -48.38
C THR A 90 -10.49 13.00 -46.84
N LEU A 91 -10.64 11.77 -46.40
CA LEU A 91 -10.69 11.48 -44.96
C LEU A 91 -9.38 11.81 -44.23
N GLU A 92 -8.23 11.47 -44.83
CA GLU A 92 -6.92 11.76 -44.26
C GLU A 92 -6.64 13.27 -44.22
N GLN A 93 -7.00 14.02 -45.27
CA GLN A 93 -6.89 15.50 -45.32
C GLN A 93 -7.74 16.14 -44.22
N GLN A 94 -8.98 15.71 -44.03
CA GLN A 94 -9.87 16.22 -42.98
C GLN A 94 -9.37 15.88 -41.59
N ARG A 95 -8.81 14.67 -41.39
CA ARG A 95 -8.34 14.18 -40.10
C ARG A 95 -7.02 14.81 -39.67
N LEU A 96 -6.07 14.93 -40.59
CA LEU A 96 -4.71 15.37 -40.27
C LEU A 96 -4.63 16.91 -40.17
N GLY A 97 -5.35 17.62 -41.05
CA GLY A 97 -5.26 19.07 -41.14
C GLY A 97 -3.87 19.53 -41.58
N SER A 98 -3.47 20.72 -41.15
CA SER A 98 -2.12 21.25 -41.39
C SER A 98 -1.11 20.69 -40.40
N THR A 99 0.18 20.70 -40.76
CA THR A 99 1.27 20.32 -39.87
C THR A 99 1.32 21.24 -38.62
N SER A 100 1.02 22.52 -38.81
CA SER A 100 0.91 23.51 -37.74
C SER A 100 -0.17 23.14 -36.72
N ASP A 101 -1.37 22.74 -37.22
CA ASP A 101 -2.45 22.28 -36.33
C ASP A 101 -2.08 20.97 -35.57
N ALA A 102 -1.31 20.08 -36.19
CA ALA A 102 -0.84 18.88 -35.55
C ALA A 102 0.15 19.17 -34.42
N ILE A 103 1.06 20.13 -34.62
CA ILE A 103 2.01 20.63 -33.61
C ILE A 103 1.26 21.25 -32.45
N GLU A 104 0.30 22.14 -32.71
CA GLU A 104 -0.51 22.78 -31.66
C GLU A 104 -1.35 21.77 -30.88
N ARG A 105 -2.01 20.83 -31.56
CA ARG A 105 -2.76 19.76 -30.89
C ARG A 105 -1.87 18.89 -29.99
N SER A 106 -0.63 18.60 -30.42
CA SER A 106 0.31 17.80 -29.63
C SER A 106 0.78 18.56 -28.38
N ASP A 107 1.09 19.85 -28.53
CA ASP A 107 1.47 20.73 -27.41
C ASP A 107 0.35 20.86 -26.38
N ASN A 108 -0.86 21.13 -26.85
CA ASN A 108 -2.05 21.23 -26.00
C ASN A 108 -2.32 19.94 -25.22
N ARG A 109 -2.17 18.76 -25.87
CA ARG A 109 -2.32 17.46 -25.20
C ARG A 109 -1.27 17.23 -24.11
N ALA A 110 0.00 17.53 -24.41
CA ALA A 110 1.08 17.40 -23.46
C ALA A 110 0.85 18.28 -22.21
N THR A 111 0.45 19.52 -22.43
CA THR A 111 0.15 20.50 -21.38
C THR A 111 -1.06 20.08 -20.54
N MET A 112 -2.15 19.60 -21.17
CA MET A 112 -3.35 19.13 -20.49
C MET A 112 -3.06 17.91 -19.60
N VAL A 113 -2.34 16.90 -20.14
CA VAL A 113 -1.96 15.70 -19.38
C VAL A 113 -1.14 16.07 -18.16
N PHE A 114 -0.14 16.95 -18.35
CA PHE A 114 0.71 17.39 -17.24
C PHE A 114 -0.08 18.14 -16.17
N ALA A 115 -0.87 19.12 -16.58
CA ALA A 115 -1.66 19.94 -15.66
C ALA A 115 -2.68 19.10 -14.84
N LEU A 116 -3.40 18.20 -15.51
CA LEU A 116 -4.36 17.30 -14.85
C LEU A 116 -3.66 16.33 -13.90
N GLY A 117 -2.58 15.69 -14.36
CA GLY A 117 -1.87 14.71 -13.56
C GLY A 117 -1.22 15.31 -12.32
N VAL A 118 -0.59 16.48 -12.44
CA VAL A 118 -0.02 17.20 -11.29
C VAL A 118 -1.11 17.63 -10.31
N THR A 119 -2.24 18.13 -10.82
CA THR A 119 -3.38 18.49 -9.96
C THR A 119 -3.92 17.29 -9.19
N LEU A 120 -4.11 16.14 -9.86
CA LEU A 120 -4.58 14.92 -9.22
C LEU A 120 -3.54 14.34 -8.24
N GLY A 121 -2.27 14.33 -8.61
CA GLY A 121 -1.18 13.89 -7.73
C GLY A 121 -1.08 14.76 -6.46
N THR A 122 -1.18 16.08 -6.62
CA THR A 122 -1.22 17.02 -5.49
C THR A 122 -2.44 16.79 -4.59
N LEU A 123 -3.61 16.54 -5.19
CA LEU A 123 -4.82 16.22 -4.45
C LEU A 123 -4.63 14.95 -3.59
N MET A 124 -4.05 13.89 -4.16
CA MET A 124 -3.75 12.65 -3.41
C MET A 124 -2.73 12.89 -2.29
N LEU A 125 -1.74 13.74 -2.53
CA LEU A 125 -0.77 14.11 -1.50
C LEU A 125 -1.44 14.86 -0.34
N VAL A 126 -2.35 15.79 -0.64
CA VAL A 126 -3.13 16.50 0.38
C VAL A 126 -3.99 15.53 1.18
N PHE A 127 -4.67 14.58 0.52
CA PHE A 127 -5.41 13.52 1.21
C PHE A 127 -4.50 12.68 2.11
N SER A 128 -3.29 12.35 1.65
CA SER A 128 -2.29 11.63 2.45
C SER A 128 -1.88 12.43 3.70
N LEU A 129 -1.65 13.72 3.57
CA LEU A 129 -1.30 14.59 4.71
C LEU A 129 -2.46 14.71 5.72
N VAL A 130 -3.69 14.87 5.24
CA VAL A 130 -4.88 14.90 6.10
C VAL A 130 -5.07 13.56 6.79
N ALA A 131 -4.94 12.44 6.05
CA ALA A 131 -4.98 11.09 6.63
C ALA A 131 -3.93 10.92 7.72
N GLY A 132 -2.69 11.32 7.46
CA GLY A 132 -1.60 11.29 8.44
C GLY A 132 -1.90 12.10 9.70
N ALA A 133 -2.43 13.31 9.54
CA ALA A 133 -2.82 14.17 10.66
C ALA A 133 -3.95 13.55 11.50
N VAL A 134 -4.97 13.01 10.86
CA VAL A 134 -6.10 12.33 11.53
C VAL A 134 -5.60 11.07 12.26
N CYS A 135 -4.81 10.22 11.59
CA CYS A 135 -4.22 9.04 12.22
C CYS A 135 -3.32 9.41 13.42
N GLY A 136 -2.51 10.47 13.30
CA GLY A 136 -1.70 10.99 14.38
C GLY A 136 -2.53 11.48 15.56
N ALA A 137 -3.60 12.24 15.30
CA ALA A 137 -4.52 12.72 16.35
C ALA A 137 -5.22 11.56 17.07
N ILE A 138 -5.67 10.52 16.33
CA ILE A 138 -6.30 9.34 16.92
C ILE A 138 -5.30 8.55 17.76
N THR A 139 -4.07 8.40 17.29
CA THR A 139 -3.00 7.73 18.05
C THR A 139 -2.68 8.49 19.35
N ALA A 140 -2.60 9.82 19.29
CA ALA A 140 -2.39 10.66 20.47
C ALA A 140 -3.59 10.55 21.45
N LEU A 141 -4.82 10.58 20.94
CA LEU A 141 -6.03 10.38 21.75
C LEU A 141 -6.05 9.01 22.43
N ARG A 142 -5.68 7.96 21.70
CA ARG A 142 -5.57 6.59 22.24
C ARG A 142 -4.55 6.53 23.39
N TRP A 143 -3.42 7.20 23.25
CA TRP A 143 -2.37 7.26 24.28
C TRP A 143 -2.85 7.96 25.56
N THR A 144 -3.67 9.01 25.43
CA THR A 144 -4.15 9.80 26.58
C THR A 144 -5.41 9.21 27.22
N THR A 145 -6.32 8.62 26.44
CA THR A 145 -7.65 8.19 26.94
C THR A 145 -7.84 6.66 26.93
N GLY A 146 -6.95 5.91 26.27
CA GLY A 146 -7.09 4.46 26.10
C GLY A 146 -8.20 4.03 25.11
N ILE A 147 -8.92 4.97 24.48
CA ILE A 147 -10.02 4.69 23.55
C ILE A 147 -9.44 4.10 22.25
N ARG A 148 -9.94 2.93 21.86
CA ARG A 148 -9.61 2.29 20.56
C ARG A 148 -10.71 2.60 19.56
N LEU A 149 -10.35 3.32 18.49
CA LEU A 149 -11.24 3.64 17.38
C LEU A 149 -11.03 2.65 16.25
N ASP A 150 -12.13 2.23 15.61
CA ASP A 150 -12.09 1.33 14.46
C ASP A 150 -11.54 2.05 13.22
N LEU A 151 -10.76 1.35 12.39
CA LEU A 151 -10.21 1.84 11.12
C LEU A 151 -11.31 2.38 10.18
N VAL A 152 -12.46 1.71 10.13
CA VAL A 152 -13.60 2.16 9.30
C VAL A 152 -14.11 3.51 9.78
N LEU A 153 -14.18 3.71 11.09
CA LEU A 153 -14.59 4.98 11.68
C LEU A 153 -13.58 6.10 11.36
N VAL A 154 -12.28 5.78 11.36
CA VAL A 154 -11.20 6.70 10.95
C VAL A 154 -11.36 7.13 9.50
N LEU A 155 -11.59 6.17 8.60
CA LEU A 155 -11.80 6.44 7.17
C LEU A 155 -13.04 7.29 6.92
N ILE A 156 -14.16 6.94 7.57
CA ILE A 156 -15.41 7.70 7.46
C ILE A 156 -15.24 9.10 8.03
N SER A 157 -14.59 9.25 9.18
CA SER A 157 -14.38 10.57 9.79
C SER A 157 -13.48 11.44 8.93
N MET A 158 -12.41 10.87 8.34
CA MET A 158 -11.53 11.58 7.41
C MET A 158 -12.28 12.06 6.17
N LEU A 159 -13.08 11.18 5.57
CA LEU A 159 -13.92 11.54 4.42
C LEU A 159 -14.96 12.59 4.79
N ALA A 160 -15.61 12.44 5.95
CA ALA A 160 -16.60 13.37 6.44
C ALA A 160 -16.03 14.77 6.73
N VAL A 161 -14.92 14.84 7.43
CA VAL A 161 -14.26 16.12 7.78
C VAL A 161 -13.79 16.86 6.54
N PHE A 162 -13.38 16.15 5.48
CA PHE A 162 -12.87 16.78 4.28
C PHE A 162 -13.95 17.07 3.23
N LEU A 163 -14.85 16.12 2.98
CA LEU A 163 -15.83 16.21 1.88
C LEU A 163 -17.13 16.92 2.28
N LEU A 164 -17.65 16.63 3.48
CA LEU A 164 -18.96 17.17 3.89
C LEU A 164 -19.00 18.70 3.99
N PRO A 165 -17.99 19.39 4.57
CA PRO A 165 -18.02 20.85 4.61
C PRO A 165 -17.93 21.47 3.20
N PHE A 166 -17.13 20.87 2.31
CA PHE A 166 -17.05 21.33 0.92
C PHE A 166 -18.38 21.15 0.19
N LEU A 167 -18.98 19.96 0.30
CA LEU A 167 -20.27 19.67 -0.32
C LEU A 167 -21.38 20.55 0.25
N ALA A 168 -21.41 20.74 1.56
CA ALA A 168 -22.36 21.63 2.22
C ALA A 168 -22.20 23.08 1.74
N ALA A 169 -20.97 23.59 1.68
CA ALA A 169 -20.69 24.92 1.16
C ALA A 169 -21.14 25.07 -0.29
N HIS A 170 -20.84 24.07 -1.14
CA HIS A 170 -21.25 24.07 -2.54
C HIS A 170 -22.78 24.05 -2.71
N LEU A 171 -23.48 23.20 -1.97
CA LEU A 171 -24.94 23.12 -2.01
C LEU A 171 -25.61 24.41 -1.47
N LEU A 172 -25.09 24.98 -0.38
CA LEU A 172 -25.59 26.21 0.19
C LEU A 172 -25.38 27.40 -0.76
N ASP A 173 -24.21 27.52 -1.35
CA ASP A 173 -23.88 28.55 -2.33
C ASP A 173 -24.77 28.45 -3.57
N ARG A 174 -24.91 27.23 -4.13
CA ARG A 174 -25.76 26.99 -5.29
C ARG A 174 -27.24 27.34 -5.05
N ARG A 175 -27.76 27.06 -3.82
CA ARG A 175 -29.16 27.25 -3.49
C ARG A 175 -29.49 28.65 -2.97
N PHE A 176 -28.59 29.25 -2.22
CA PHE A 176 -28.85 30.51 -1.51
C PHE A 176 -27.84 31.61 -1.83
N GLY A 177 -26.74 31.32 -2.51
CA GLY A 177 -25.62 32.27 -2.74
C GLY A 177 -26.07 33.58 -3.39
N ALA A 178 -26.97 33.50 -4.36
CA ALA A 178 -27.51 34.70 -5.04
C ALA A 178 -28.37 35.58 -4.14
N ALA A 179 -29.01 35.02 -3.10
CA ALA A 179 -29.87 35.72 -2.15
C ALA A 179 -29.14 36.31 -0.94
N LEU A 180 -27.83 35.92 -0.75
CA LEU A 180 -27.05 36.37 0.38
C LEU A 180 -26.53 37.80 0.19
N ALA A 181 -26.85 38.70 1.10
CA ALA A 181 -26.34 40.07 1.12
C ALA A 181 -24.79 40.05 1.22
N GLU A 182 -24.11 41.02 0.57
CA GLU A 182 -22.64 41.09 0.55
C GLU A 182 -22.02 41.24 1.94
N THR A 183 -22.70 41.86 2.85
CA THR A 183 -22.28 42.12 4.23
C THR A 183 -22.61 40.97 5.19
N SER A 184 -23.38 39.91 4.75
CA SER A 184 -23.82 38.84 5.61
C SER A 184 -22.68 37.98 6.14
N TRP A 185 -22.79 37.50 7.37
CA TRP A 185 -21.82 36.61 7.98
C TRP A 185 -21.74 35.24 7.27
N GLN A 186 -22.85 34.77 6.71
CA GLN A 186 -22.95 33.54 5.93
C GLN A 186 -22.07 33.59 4.67
N ARG A 187 -22.19 34.71 3.90
CA ARG A 187 -21.34 34.91 2.71
C ARG A 187 -19.85 34.97 3.09
N ARG A 188 -19.51 35.61 4.22
CA ARG A 188 -18.13 35.65 4.71
C ARG A 188 -17.63 34.24 5.12
N ALA A 189 -18.47 33.43 5.74
CA ALA A 189 -18.15 32.06 6.13
C ALA A 189 -17.90 31.18 4.89
N LEU A 190 -18.81 31.20 3.90
CA LEU A 190 -18.64 30.49 2.62
C LEU A 190 -17.38 30.91 1.89
N THR A 191 -17.12 32.21 1.81
CA THR A 191 -15.89 32.74 1.18
C THR A 191 -14.62 32.26 1.90
N ARG A 192 -14.62 32.20 3.25
CA ARG A 192 -13.49 31.64 4.00
C ARG A 192 -13.30 30.17 3.70
N MET A 193 -14.36 29.38 3.69
CA MET A 193 -14.31 27.95 3.36
C MET A 193 -13.76 27.73 1.95
N TYR A 194 -14.29 28.39 0.93
CA TYR A 194 -13.75 28.28 -0.43
C TYR A 194 -12.28 28.69 -0.54
N ARG A 195 -11.87 29.72 0.20
CA ARG A 195 -10.45 30.15 0.23
C ARG A 195 -9.52 29.10 0.85
N VAL A 196 -9.98 28.39 1.88
CA VAL A 196 -9.26 27.27 2.48
C VAL A 196 -9.16 26.12 1.48
N TYR A 197 -10.28 25.71 0.87
CA TYR A 197 -10.26 24.63 -0.12
C TYR A 197 -9.46 24.99 -1.39
N ALA A 198 -9.49 26.22 -1.82
CA ALA A 198 -8.67 26.69 -2.95
C ALA A 198 -7.16 26.54 -2.67
N ARG A 199 -6.72 26.75 -1.41
CA ARG A 199 -5.32 26.56 -1.01
C ARG A 199 -4.92 25.09 -0.95
N THR A 200 -5.85 24.18 -0.69
CA THR A 200 -5.59 22.73 -0.66
C THR A 200 -5.64 22.08 -2.06
N GLY A 201 -5.94 22.84 -3.11
CA GLY A 201 -6.12 22.35 -4.47
C GLY A 201 -7.47 21.64 -4.73
N VAL A 202 -8.27 21.38 -3.69
CA VAL A 202 -9.59 20.73 -3.80
C VAL A 202 -10.65 21.71 -4.30
N GLY A 203 -10.54 22.99 -3.97
CA GLY A 203 -11.51 24.04 -4.29
C GLY A 203 -11.47 24.60 -5.71
N GLY A 204 -10.81 23.90 -6.64
CA GLY A 204 -10.73 24.31 -8.04
C GLY A 204 -9.41 25.02 -8.36
N SER A 205 -8.41 24.26 -8.77
CA SER A 205 -7.29 24.84 -9.50
C SER A 205 -7.81 25.44 -10.81
N TYR A 206 -7.13 26.43 -11.35
CA TYR A 206 -7.50 27.04 -12.64
C TYR A 206 -7.70 25.95 -13.72
N VAL A 207 -6.90 24.88 -13.67
CA VAL A 207 -7.02 23.71 -14.56
C VAL A 207 -8.33 22.97 -14.37
N SER A 208 -8.74 22.70 -13.13
CA SER A 208 -10.00 21.98 -12.87
C SER A 208 -11.21 22.79 -13.28
N VAL A 209 -11.20 24.11 -13.06
CA VAL A 209 -12.27 25.02 -13.50
C VAL A 209 -12.35 25.08 -15.02
N LEU A 210 -11.20 25.17 -15.73
CA LEU A 210 -11.17 25.14 -17.19
C LEU A 210 -11.71 23.83 -17.76
N VAL A 211 -11.29 22.70 -17.23
CA VAL A 211 -11.75 21.37 -17.67
C VAL A 211 -13.24 21.23 -17.40
N SER A 212 -13.71 21.57 -16.21
CA SER A 212 -15.13 21.50 -15.84
C SER A 212 -16.01 22.41 -16.71
N SER A 213 -15.52 23.60 -17.06
CA SER A 213 -16.25 24.54 -17.92
C SER A 213 -16.45 24.01 -19.35
N ARG A 214 -15.50 23.20 -19.85
CA ARG A 214 -15.57 22.64 -21.22
C ARG A 214 -16.22 21.26 -21.28
N THR A 215 -15.97 20.41 -20.29
CA THR A 215 -16.48 19.01 -20.27
C THR A 215 -17.75 18.84 -19.46
N GLY A 216 -18.13 19.82 -18.66
CA GLY A 216 -19.20 19.75 -17.67
C GLY A 216 -18.70 19.20 -16.32
N GLU A 217 -19.23 19.76 -15.23
CA GLU A 217 -18.81 19.41 -13.86
C GLU A 217 -18.93 17.92 -13.56
N VAL A 218 -20.01 17.27 -14.00
CA VAL A 218 -20.26 15.85 -13.75
C VAL A 218 -19.24 14.97 -14.46
N ARG A 219 -18.91 15.27 -15.72
CA ARG A 219 -17.90 14.49 -16.47
C ARG A 219 -16.50 14.69 -15.89
N ALA A 220 -16.14 15.91 -15.50
CA ALA A 220 -14.88 16.18 -14.84
C ALA A 220 -14.78 15.43 -13.49
N ALA A 221 -15.84 15.44 -12.68
CA ALA A 221 -15.91 14.70 -11.43
C ALA A 221 -15.80 13.19 -11.63
N LEU A 222 -16.48 12.64 -12.64
CA LEU A 222 -16.39 11.22 -12.99
C LEU A 222 -14.98 10.82 -13.44
N LEU A 223 -14.29 11.68 -14.20
CA LEU A 223 -12.93 11.43 -14.63
C LEU A 223 -11.96 11.42 -13.44
N VAL A 224 -12.08 12.37 -12.53
CA VAL A 224 -11.31 12.41 -11.27
C VAL A 224 -11.59 11.16 -10.43
N ALA A 225 -12.86 10.79 -10.26
CA ALA A 225 -13.25 9.59 -9.53
C ALA A 225 -12.68 8.32 -10.16
N LEU A 226 -12.72 8.20 -11.49
CA LEU A 226 -12.16 7.06 -12.22
C LEU A 226 -10.64 6.94 -11.99
N VAL A 227 -9.89 8.05 -12.13
CA VAL A 227 -8.44 8.04 -11.89
C VAL A 227 -8.13 7.69 -10.43
N PHE A 228 -8.91 8.22 -9.49
CA PHE A 228 -8.80 7.87 -8.08
C PHE A 228 -9.01 6.38 -7.84
N VAL A 229 -10.08 5.79 -8.37
CA VAL A 229 -10.39 4.36 -8.23
C VAL A 229 -9.30 3.49 -8.86
N LEU A 230 -8.83 3.85 -10.05
CA LEU A 230 -7.76 3.10 -10.73
C LEU A 230 -6.42 3.18 -9.97
N ALA A 231 -6.04 4.36 -9.48
CA ALA A 231 -4.79 4.52 -8.74
C ALA A 231 -4.85 3.83 -7.37
N SER A 232 -5.96 4.00 -6.63
CA SER A 232 -6.15 3.36 -5.32
C SER A 232 -6.33 1.84 -5.46
N GLY A 233 -7.03 1.39 -6.51
CA GLY A 233 -7.17 -0.02 -6.88
C GLY A 233 -5.81 -0.64 -7.22
N GLY A 234 -4.99 0.03 -8.02
CA GLY A 234 -3.64 -0.41 -8.34
C GLY A 234 -2.72 -0.48 -7.12
N ALA A 235 -2.78 0.52 -6.23
CA ALA A 235 -2.04 0.51 -4.97
C ALA A 235 -2.49 -0.64 -4.05
N SER A 236 -3.81 -0.88 -3.94
CA SER A 236 -4.38 -1.96 -3.13
C SER A 236 -4.10 -3.34 -3.72
N LEU A 237 -4.11 -3.46 -5.06
CA LEU A 237 -3.77 -4.70 -5.74
C LEU A 237 -2.34 -5.13 -5.43
N GLY A 238 -1.40 -4.17 -5.36
CA GLY A 238 -0.04 -4.44 -4.89
C GLY A 238 0.00 -5.06 -3.49
N LEU A 239 -0.83 -4.58 -2.55
CA LEU A 239 -0.95 -5.18 -1.22
C LEU A 239 -1.44 -6.63 -1.26
N ILE A 240 -2.43 -6.91 -2.12
CA ILE A 240 -3.03 -8.25 -2.25
C ILE A 240 -2.04 -9.22 -2.91
N THR A 241 -1.38 -8.82 -3.98
CA THR A 241 -0.45 -9.68 -4.75
C THR A 241 0.80 -10.03 -3.96
N LEU A 242 1.35 -9.09 -3.21
CA LEU A 242 2.52 -9.31 -2.36
C LEU A 242 2.20 -10.21 -1.16
N ASN A 243 0.96 -10.14 -0.63
CA ASN A 243 0.51 -11.02 0.43
C ASN A 243 0.04 -12.41 -0.06
N SER A 244 -0.25 -12.56 -1.34
CA SER A 244 -0.77 -13.81 -1.92
C SER A 244 -0.16 -14.05 -3.31
N PRO A 245 1.14 -14.39 -3.40
CA PRO A 245 1.83 -14.55 -4.68
C PRO A 245 1.28 -15.67 -5.56
N GLY A 246 0.44 -16.56 -5.00
CA GLY A 246 -0.13 -17.71 -5.72
C GLY A 246 -1.26 -17.39 -6.71
N TRP A 247 -1.78 -16.17 -6.76
CA TRP A 247 -2.88 -15.85 -7.68
C TRP A 247 -2.44 -15.63 -9.13
N LEU A 248 -1.16 -15.31 -9.37
CA LEU A 248 -0.59 -15.13 -10.70
C LEU A 248 -0.11 -16.43 -11.37
N GLY A 249 -0.29 -17.58 -10.71
CA GLY A 249 0.13 -18.86 -11.25
C GLY A 249 -0.83 -19.99 -10.94
N ASN A 250 -0.97 -20.95 -11.86
CA ASN A 250 -1.78 -22.15 -11.65
C ASN A 250 -0.95 -23.24 -10.98
N TYR A 251 -0.75 -23.14 -9.68
CA TYR A 251 -0.03 -24.13 -8.86
C TYR A 251 -0.96 -25.19 -8.25
N ALA A 252 -2.22 -25.28 -8.67
CA ALA A 252 -3.22 -26.19 -8.11
C ALA A 252 -2.86 -27.69 -8.26
N ARG A 253 -1.90 -28.01 -9.15
CA ARG A 253 -1.42 -29.39 -9.35
C ARG A 253 -0.19 -29.76 -8.52
N VAL A 254 0.42 -28.78 -7.82
CA VAL A 254 1.54 -29.06 -6.91
C VAL A 254 0.96 -29.68 -5.66
N PRO A 255 1.32 -30.92 -5.31
CA PRO A 255 0.80 -31.54 -4.10
C PRO A 255 1.29 -30.77 -2.88
N TYR A 256 0.34 -30.39 -2.04
CA TYR A 256 0.61 -29.86 -0.71
C TYR A 256 1.01 -30.99 0.24
N PHE A 257 1.50 -30.66 1.43
CA PHE A 257 1.83 -31.63 2.46
C PHE A 257 0.67 -32.59 2.76
N THR A 258 0.99 -33.69 3.42
CA THR A 258 0.14 -34.86 3.64
C THR A 258 -1.27 -34.58 4.18
N ASP A 259 -1.50 -33.42 4.77
CA ASP A 259 -2.82 -32.99 5.29
C ASP A 259 -3.56 -32.01 4.35
N GLY A 260 -2.98 -31.67 3.20
CA GLY A 260 -3.58 -30.75 2.21
C GLY A 260 -3.70 -29.28 2.64
N SER A 261 -3.32 -28.94 3.86
CA SER A 261 -3.56 -27.63 4.47
C SER A 261 -2.36 -26.67 4.48
N HIS A 262 -1.15 -27.19 4.26
CA HIS A 262 0.09 -26.43 4.41
C HIS A 262 0.91 -26.36 3.12
N THR A 263 1.32 -25.15 2.75
CA THR A 263 2.19 -24.91 1.60
C THR A 263 3.64 -24.69 2.02
N MET A 264 4.59 -25.23 1.29
CA MET A 264 6.00 -24.83 1.45
C MET A 264 6.14 -23.34 1.17
N SER A 265 6.83 -22.63 2.03
CA SER A 265 7.09 -21.22 1.90
C SER A 265 8.57 -20.95 2.14
N SER A 266 9.21 -20.22 1.25
CA SER A 266 10.59 -19.71 1.44
C SER A 266 10.74 -18.89 2.73
N SER A 267 9.62 -18.37 3.27
CA SER A 267 9.62 -17.63 4.53
C SER A 267 10.01 -18.47 5.76
N TYR A 268 9.98 -19.79 5.65
CA TYR A 268 10.38 -20.70 6.74
C TYR A 268 11.90 -20.88 6.86
N TYR A 269 12.69 -20.40 5.90
CA TYR A 269 14.13 -20.62 5.86
C TYR A 269 14.88 -19.29 5.76
N ASP A 270 15.79 -19.03 6.72
CA ASP A 270 16.47 -17.73 6.83
C ASP A 270 17.33 -17.39 5.60
N ASP A 271 17.94 -18.41 4.99
CA ASP A 271 18.75 -18.29 3.79
C ASP A 271 17.94 -17.96 2.52
N HIS A 272 16.69 -18.41 2.45
CA HIS A 272 15.81 -18.24 1.28
C HIS A 272 14.76 -17.13 1.42
N ARG A 273 14.50 -16.62 2.64
CA ARG A 273 13.46 -15.61 2.84
C ARG A 273 13.87 -14.22 2.37
N ASP A 274 12.94 -13.53 1.75
CA ASP A 274 13.01 -12.07 1.58
C ASP A 274 12.61 -11.39 2.90
N VAL A 275 13.54 -10.61 3.49
CA VAL A 275 13.35 -9.98 4.80
C VAL A 275 12.22 -8.95 4.80
N VAL A 276 11.96 -8.33 3.64
CA VAL A 276 10.97 -7.26 3.51
C VAL A 276 9.60 -7.80 3.14
N HIS A 277 9.53 -8.72 2.18
CA HIS A 277 8.26 -9.18 1.59
C HIS A 277 7.80 -10.55 2.10
N SER A 278 8.65 -11.30 2.82
CA SER A 278 8.25 -12.59 3.39
C SER A 278 7.27 -12.44 4.54
N LYS A 279 6.37 -13.40 4.64
CA LYS A 279 5.44 -13.50 5.78
C LYS A 279 6.24 -13.61 7.08
N LEU A 280 5.76 -12.94 8.12
CA LEU A 280 6.28 -13.09 9.48
C LEU A 280 5.77 -14.39 10.08
N VAL A 281 6.52 -15.44 9.84
CA VAL A 281 6.28 -16.79 10.34
C VAL A 281 7.51 -17.26 11.10
N PRO A 282 7.39 -18.26 11.98
CA PRO A 282 8.55 -18.95 12.52
C PRO A 282 9.44 -19.49 11.40
N PHE A 283 10.75 -19.43 11.58
CA PHE A 283 11.70 -19.90 10.59
C PHE A 283 12.92 -20.56 11.23
N ILE A 284 13.61 -21.37 10.45
CA ILE A 284 14.86 -22.05 10.77
C ILE A 284 15.99 -21.57 9.87
N GLN A 285 17.24 -21.96 10.11
CA GLN A 285 18.39 -21.44 9.34
C GLN A 285 18.34 -21.83 7.86
N SER A 286 17.95 -23.06 7.52
CA SER A 286 17.91 -23.61 6.15
C SER A 286 16.91 -24.75 6.05
N ASP A 287 16.53 -25.15 4.84
CA ASP A 287 15.76 -26.36 4.55
C ASP A 287 16.57 -27.65 4.70
N VAL A 288 17.91 -27.57 4.56
CA VAL A 288 18.84 -28.67 4.81
C VAL A 288 19.73 -28.32 5.99
N ILE A 289 19.66 -29.12 7.07
CA ILE A 289 20.41 -28.89 8.30
C ILE A 289 21.53 -29.90 8.42
N THR A 290 22.76 -29.42 8.23
CA THR A 290 23.98 -30.21 8.44
C THR A 290 24.56 -30.05 9.84
N ASP A 291 24.16 -29.01 10.55
CA ASP A 291 24.60 -28.70 11.89
C ASP A 291 23.98 -29.62 12.95
N PRO A 292 24.65 -29.85 14.11
CA PRO A 292 24.08 -30.63 15.20
C PRO A 292 22.88 -29.95 15.88
N TYR A 293 22.66 -28.67 15.64
CA TYR A 293 21.58 -27.90 16.23
C TYR A 293 20.73 -27.20 15.16
N LEU A 294 19.42 -27.20 15.38
CA LEU A 294 18.46 -26.41 14.62
C LEU A 294 18.11 -25.17 15.43
N ARG A 295 18.30 -24.01 14.82
CA ARG A 295 17.93 -22.72 15.39
C ARG A 295 16.52 -22.36 14.94
N LEU A 296 15.55 -22.41 15.85
CA LEU A 296 14.19 -21.93 15.63
C LEU A 296 14.10 -20.47 16.06
N VAL A 297 13.61 -19.63 15.16
CA VAL A 297 13.33 -18.21 15.43
C VAL A 297 11.84 -17.96 15.24
N VAL A 298 11.18 -17.45 16.26
CA VAL A 298 9.76 -17.06 16.24
C VAL A 298 9.69 -15.53 16.36
N PRO A 299 9.50 -14.79 15.26
CA PRO A 299 9.41 -13.34 15.29
C PRO A 299 8.20 -12.89 16.11
N TYR A 300 8.42 -11.94 17.02
CA TYR A 300 7.33 -11.33 17.77
C TYR A 300 6.48 -10.43 16.85
N GLN A 301 5.17 -10.64 16.89
CA GLN A 301 4.21 -9.86 16.10
C GLN A 301 3.23 -9.16 17.04
N PRO A 302 3.30 -7.83 17.21
CA PRO A 302 2.36 -7.10 18.06
C PRO A 302 0.88 -7.36 17.73
N ASP A 303 0.53 -7.42 16.44
CA ASP A 303 -0.83 -7.68 15.96
C ASP A 303 -1.39 -9.06 16.44
N ARG A 304 -0.51 -10.05 16.57
CA ARG A 304 -0.88 -11.42 16.96
C ARG A 304 -0.64 -11.68 18.44
N ASP A 305 0.53 -11.27 18.92
CA ASP A 305 1.06 -11.75 20.18
C ASP A 305 0.64 -10.89 21.37
N ASP A 306 0.45 -9.56 21.21
CA ASP A 306 0.04 -8.67 22.29
C ASP A 306 -1.31 -9.05 22.89
N ASP A 307 -2.28 -9.35 22.05
CA ASP A 307 -3.64 -9.72 22.48
C ASP A 307 -3.64 -11.10 23.16
N ALA A 308 -2.83 -12.05 22.66
CA ALA A 308 -2.67 -13.38 23.28
C ALA A 308 -1.91 -13.28 24.60
N LEU A 309 -0.87 -12.45 24.66
CA LEU A 309 -0.08 -12.20 25.86
C LEU A 309 -0.94 -11.58 26.97
N GLN A 310 -1.72 -10.54 26.65
CA GLN A 310 -2.60 -9.89 27.64
C GLN A 310 -3.68 -10.80 28.19
N ARG A 311 -4.24 -11.71 27.37
CA ARG A 311 -5.30 -12.64 27.80
C ARG A 311 -4.77 -13.84 28.56
N THR A 312 -3.65 -14.39 28.12
CA THR A 312 -3.16 -15.68 28.64
C THR A 312 -2.06 -15.46 29.70
N CYS A 313 -1.26 -14.40 29.56
CA CYS A 313 -0.10 -14.13 30.38
C CYS A 313 -0.32 -12.97 31.39
N ALA A 314 -1.55 -12.50 31.56
CA ALA A 314 -1.88 -11.37 32.46
C ALA A 314 -1.25 -11.48 33.86
N PRO A 315 -1.23 -12.65 34.53
CA PRO A 315 -0.59 -12.79 35.85
C PRO A 315 0.91 -12.48 35.82
N MET A 316 1.60 -12.82 34.73
CA MET A 316 3.04 -12.57 34.58
C MET A 316 3.33 -11.10 34.32
N LEU A 317 2.45 -10.43 33.56
CA LEU A 317 2.56 -9.01 33.27
C LEU A 317 2.32 -8.13 34.52
N ALA A 318 1.57 -8.64 35.49
CA ALA A 318 1.25 -7.93 36.74
C ALA A 318 2.33 -8.05 37.83
N LEU A 319 3.40 -8.80 37.62
CA LEU A 319 4.49 -8.94 38.56
C LEU A 319 5.19 -7.60 38.78
N ALA A 320 5.42 -7.24 40.03
CA ALA A 320 6.06 -5.98 40.43
C ALA A 320 7.54 -5.96 40.04
N ASP A 321 8.25 -7.06 40.26
CA ASP A 321 9.66 -7.18 39.92
C ASP A 321 9.84 -7.27 38.39
N ALA A 322 10.71 -6.42 37.85
CA ALA A 322 10.92 -6.31 36.42
C ALA A 322 11.57 -7.56 35.81
N GLN A 323 12.48 -8.20 36.51
CA GLN A 323 13.18 -9.39 36.06
C GLN A 323 12.24 -10.59 36.07
N ALA A 324 11.54 -10.82 37.18
CA ALA A 324 10.55 -11.90 37.30
C ALA A 324 9.41 -11.75 36.27
N ARG A 325 9.00 -10.50 35.99
CA ARG A 325 8.03 -10.20 34.92
C ARG A 325 8.57 -10.57 33.56
N ALA A 326 9.81 -10.20 33.22
CA ALA A 326 10.43 -10.53 31.95
C ALA A 326 10.58 -12.05 31.75
N GLU A 327 11.09 -12.75 32.76
CA GLU A 327 11.24 -14.22 32.71
C GLU A 327 9.88 -14.93 32.62
N GLY A 328 8.92 -14.52 33.44
CA GLY A 328 7.57 -15.06 33.40
C GLY A 328 6.87 -14.84 32.06
N THR A 329 7.04 -13.65 31.47
CA THR A 329 6.52 -13.30 30.13
C THR A 329 7.15 -14.19 29.06
N LEU A 330 8.48 -14.38 29.11
CA LEU A 330 9.19 -15.23 28.16
C LEU A 330 8.73 -16.69 28.22
N VAL A 331 8.59 -17.22 29.43
CA VAL A 331 8.07 -18.59 29.64
C VAL A 331 6.64 -18.74 29.11
N CYS A 332 5.80 -17.74 29.33
CA CYS A 332 4.42 -17.75 28.85
C CYS A 332 4.35 -17.65 27.32
N LEU A 333 5.13 -16.78 26.69
CA LEU A 333 5.25 -16.69 25.24
C LEU A 333 5.76 -18.02 24.65
N GLY A 334 6.72 -18.67 25.29
CA GLY A 334 7.20 -20.00 24.89
C GLY A 334 6.11 -21.06 24.90
N LYS A 335 5.18 -21.01 25.86
CA LYS A 335 4.01 -21.91 25.88
C LYS A 335 3.01 -21.59 24.76
N LEU A 336 2.82 -20.31 24.42
CA LEU A 336 1.96 -19.91 23.29
C LEU A 336 2.50 -20.38 21.93
N HIS A 337 3.83 -20.55 21.84
CA HIS A 337 4.53 -21.02 20.65
C HIS A 337 5.20 -22.39 20.87
N ALA A 338 4.52 -23.29 21.58
CA ALA A 338 5.02 -24.65 21.78
C ALA A 338 5.36 -25.31 20.44
N ALA A 339 6.47 -26.06 20.43
CA ALA A 339 6.92 -26.73 19.22
C ALA A 339 7.04 -28.23 19.41
N THR A 340 6.78 -28.96 18.33
CA THR A 340 6.93 -30.42 18.25
C THR A 340 7.80 -30.79 17.07
N LEU A 341 8.56 -31.87 17.19
CA LEU A 341 9.37 -32.42 16.11
C LEU A 341 8.81 -33.81 15.77
N ASP A 342 8.41 -34.01 14.52
CA ASP A 342 7.75 -35.25 14.04
C ASP A 342 6.56 -35.66 14.93
N GLY A 343 5.76 -34.69 15.36
CA GLY A 343 4.61 -34.90 16.22
C GLY A 343 4.92 -35.17 17.71
N LYS A 344 6.21 -35.21 18.09
CA LYS A 344 6.61 -35.43 19.49
C LYS A 344 7.03 -34.10 20.15
N PRO A 345 6.68 -33.84 21.40
CA PRO A 345 7.17 -32.70 22.14
C PRO A 345 8.70 -32.71 22.20
N ILE A 346 9.32 -31.53 22.05
CA ILE A 346 10.78 -31.40 22.12
C ILE A 346 11.19 -31.34 23.60
N PRO A 347 11.97 -32.30 24.10
CA PRO A 347 12.38 -32.31 25.49
C PRO A 347 13.22 -31.08 25.84
N GLY A 348 12.91 -30.42 26.96
CA GLY A 348 13.72 -29.27 27.42
C GLY A 348 13.71 -28.04 26.52
N LEU A 349 12.75 -27.89 25.60
CA LEU A 349 12.63 -26.75 24.77
C LEU A 349 12.51 -25.46 25.62
N ARG A 350 13.48 -24.59 25.48
CA ARG A 350 13.48 -23.26 26.12
C ARG A 350 13.67 -22.18 25.07
N TYR A 351 12.85 -21.15 25.18
CA TYR A 351 13.01 -19.96 24.37
C TYR A 351 13.82 -18.90 25.12
N GLU A 352 14.69 -18.25 24.41
CA GLU A 352 15.44 -17.08 24.88
C GLU A 352 14.96 -15.84 24.14
N SER A 353 15.09 -14.69 24.81
CA SER A 353 14.88 -13.41 24.16
C SER A 353 16.00 -13.15 23.18
N GLY A 354 15.67 -12.95 21.93
CA GLY A 354 16.62 -12.71 20.86
C GLY A 354 16.06 -11.76 19.80
N SER A 355 16.69 -11.77 18.67
CA SER A 355 16.25 -10.98 17.53
C SER A 355 16.35 -11.75 16.22
N ASP A 356 15.43 -11.44 15.31
CA ASP A 356 15.62 -11.67 13.89
C ASP A 356 16.70 -10.68 13.40
N ALA A 357 17.93 -11.14 13.27
CA ALA A 357 19.09 -10.30 13.00
C ALA A 357 18.97 -9.54 11.66
N ARG A 358 18.38 -10.18 10.62
CA ARG A 358 18.21 -9.57 9.30
C ARG A 358 17.13 -8.49 9.30
N ALA A 359 16.00 -8.74 10.00
CA ALA A 359 14.88 -7.79 10.08
C ALA A 359 14.99 -6.80 11.26
N ARG A 360 15.98 -7.00 12.17
CA ARG A 360 16.17 -6.20 13.39
C ARG A 360 14.91 -6.12 14.24
N ARG A 361 14.29 -7.28 14.50
CA ARG A 361 13.02 -7.38 15.26
C ARG A 361 13.19 -8.29 16.44
N PRO A 362 12.50 -8.03 17.58
CA PRO A 362 12.44 -8.96 18.68
C PRO A 362 11.91 -10.31 18.25
N ALA A 363 12.47 -11.38 18.75
CA ALA A 363 12.08 -12.74 18.46
C ALA A 363 12.34 -13.65 19.65
N LEU A 364 11.61 -14.75 19.73
CA LEU A 364 11.95 -15.89 20.57
C LEU A 364 12.91 -16.77 19.79
N VAL A 365 14.00 -17.17 20.41
CA VAL A 365 14.99 -18.06 19.80
C VAL A 365 15.11 -19.33 20.62
N ALA A 366 15.09 -20.49 19.98
CA ALA A 366 15.32 -21.76 20.62
C ALA A 366 16.35 -22.58 19.82
N MET A 367 17.23 -23.27 20.54
CA MET A 367 18.18 -24.21 19.96
C MET A 367 17.71 -25.64 20.22
N ILE A 368 17.48 -26.40 19.17
CA ILE A 368 16.97 -27.77 19.21
C ILE A 368 18.11 -28.71 18.84
N ASP A 369 18.41 -29.67 19.71
CA ASP A 369 19.47 -30.66 19.48
C ASP A 369 18.99 -31.75 18.49
N LEU A 370 19.70 -31.85 17.36
CA LEU A 370 19.41 -32.82 16.31
C LEU A 370 20.37 -34.01 16.27
N ARG A 371 21.31 -34.14 17.21
CA ARG A 371 22.33 -35.20 17.17
C ARG A 371 21.75 -36.62 17.19
N ALA A 372 20.63 -36.77 17.85
CA ALA A 372 19.92 -38.06 17.91
C ALA A 372 18.89 -38.26 16.78
N LEU A 373 18.72 -37.30 15.89
CA LEU A 373 17.76 -37.37 14.80
C LEU A 373 18.35 -38.14 13.62
N ALA A 374 17.61 -39.08 13.04
CA ALA A 374 18.03 -39.83 11.87
C ALA A 374 18.14 -38.96 10.63
N PRO A 375 19.00 -39.28 9.63
CA PRO A 375 18.96 -38.59 8.35
C PRO A 375 17.62 -38.80 7.64
N GLY A 376 17.12 -37.72 7.02
CA GLY A 376 15.85 -37.77 6.29
C GLY A 376 15.04 -36.49 6.39
N ARG A 377 13.80 -36.56 5.90
CA ARG A 377 12.86 -35.45 5.99
C ARG A 377 12.15 -35.48 7.35
N HIS A 378 12.13 -34.31 7.99
CA HIS A 378 11.49 -34.09 9.29
C HIS A 378 10.52 -32.92 9.23
N GLU A 379 9.62 -32.83 10.20
CA GLU A 379 8.64 -31.75 10.32
C GLU A 379 8.71 -31.11 11.70
N LEU A 380 9.10 -29.83 11.72
CA LEU A 380 8.98 -28.99 12.92
C LEU A 380 7.62 -28.27 12.88
N ARG A 381 6.80 -28.49 13.90
CA ARG A 381 5.52 -27.81 14.04
C ARG A 381 5.59 -26.81 15.17
N VAL A 382 5.17 -25.57 14.92
CA VAL A 382 5.17 -24.49 15.91
C VAL A 382 3.76 -23.95 16.06
N MET A 383 3.24 -23.98 17.28
CA MET A 383 1.90 -23.48 17.57
C MET A 383 1.79 -21.98 17.28
N ARG A 384 0.66 -21.60 16.76
CA ARG A 384 0.31 -20.19 16.54
C ARG A 384 -0.40 -19.66 17.80
N ALA A 385 0.00 -18.49 18.27
CA ALA A 385 -0.71 -17.80 19.35
C ALA A 385 -2.21 -17.65 19.01
N PRO A 386 -3.10 -17.90 19.98
CA PRO A 386 -4.54 -17.93 19.74
C PRO A 386 -5.07 -16.56 19.32
N ALA A 387 -5.80 -16.52 18.22
CA ALA A 387 -6.40 -15.30 17.70
C ALA A 387 -7.51 -14.76 18.62
N LYS A 388 -7.79 -13.45 18.51
CA LYS A 388 -8.89 -12.80 19.25
C LYS A 388 -10.24 -13.47 18.96
N PRO A 389 -11.07 -13.73 19.98
CA PRO A 389 -12.44 -14.21 19.77
C PRO A 389 -13.22 -13.27 18.86
N GLY A 390 -13.91 -13.83 17.84
CA GLY A 390 -14.71 -13.03 16.89
C GLY A 390 -13.94 -12.49 15.67
N SER A 391 -12.64 -12.66 15.56
CA SER A 391 -11.88 -12.28 14.37
C SER A 391 -12.29 -13.13 13.16
N LYS A 392 -12.66 -12.48 12.05
CA LYS A 392 -13.00 -13.16 10.77
C LYS A 392 -11.84 -13.99 10.19
N ARG A 393 -10.59 -13.64 10.55
CA ARG A 393 -9.38 -14.39 10.17
C ARG A 393 -9.31 -15.82 10.70
N ARG A 394 -10.18 -16.20 11.61
CA ARG A 394 -10.10 -17.46 12.40
C ARG A 394 -10.52 -18.72 11.66
N ARG A 395 -11.33 -18.62 10.60
CA ARG A 395 -11.92 -19.83 9.97
C ARG A 395 -10.98 -20.57 9.03
N ASP A 396 -10.01 -19.88 8.44
CA ASP A 396 -9.18 -20.43 7.35
C ASP A 396 -7.67 -20.49 7.68
N GLN A 397 -7.25 -20.18 8.91
CA GLN A 397 -5.83 -20.26 9.28
C GLN A 397 -5.58 -21.48 10.17
N ALA A 398 -4.61 -22.32 9.74
CA ALA A 398 -4.12 -23.43 10.54
C ALA A 398 -3.67 -22.97 11.94
N SER A 399 -3.88 -23.82 12.94
CA SER A 399 -3.51 -23.56 14.33
C SER A 399 -2.01 -23.60 14.58
N GLU A 400 -1.25 -24.11 13.63
CA GLU A 400 0.19 -24.31 13.70
C GLU A 400 0.89 -23.96 12.40
N TYR A 401 2.20 -23.73 12.47
CA TYR A 401 3.10 -23.64 11.33
C TYR A 401 3.82 -24.96 11.17
N VAL A 402 3.87 -25.50 9.97
CA VAL A 402 4.60 -26.74 9.65
C VAL A 402 5.80 -26.37 8.80
N ILE A 403 6.99 -26.65 9.33
CA ILE A 403 8.29 -26.32 8.73
C ILE A 403 9.00 -27.64 8.42
N PRO A 404 8.98 -28.12 7.18
CA PRO A 404 9.73 -29.29 6.79
C PRO A 404 11.21 -28.95 6.62
N PHE A 405 12.07 -29.89 6.96
CA PHE A 405 13.52 -29.77 6.73
C PHE A 405 14.14 -31.15 6.55
N TRP A 406 15.35 -31.18 6.03
CA TRP A 406 16.14 -32.38 5.86
C TRP A 406 17.36 -32.32 6.77
N ARG A 407 17.68 -33.49 7.34
CA ARG A 407 18.90 -33.68 8.09
C ARG A 407 19.85 -34.61 7.35
#